data_97bae8bd23b78d375765ec6d530e2b79
#
_entry.id   97bae8bd23b78d375765ec6d530e2b79
#
_cell.length_a   1.000
_cell.length_b   1.000
_cell.length_c   1.000
_cell.angle_alpha   90.00
_cell.angle_beta   90.00
_cell.angle_gamma   90.00
#
_symmetry.space_group_name_H-M   'P 1'
#
loop_
_entity.id
_entity.type
_entity.pdbx_description
1 polymer ?
#
loop_
_entity_poly.entity_id
_entity_poly.type
_entity_poly.pdbx_seq_one_letter_code
_entity_poly.pdbx_strand_id
1 'polypeptide(L)'
;MDIIENHDAWVETYTQNWLAHYNETGETKWDLYNRPNNKTAPSGKAIDLKQAKLVMISSAGAYLPDSQEAYDAENDLGDYTIRLIPNGTAYDKIAYAHTHYDHTAVNMDTQVLIPTGHLRDLVEAGEIGSLTDDFISFMGYQPNAAQVAEETVPAIIEASKAQGATGALLVPS
;
A
#
# COMPACT_ATOMS: atom_id res chain seq x y z
N MET A 1 11.22 3.09 -15.65
CA MET A 1 10.72 1.69 -15.62
C MET A 1 9.22 1.80 -15.78
N ASP A 2 8.68 1.14 -16.77
CA ASP A 2 7.23 1.15 -16.96
C ASP A 2 6.63 0.24 -15.87
N ILE A 3 5.88 0.83 -14.94
CA ILE A 3 5.25 0.11 -13.82
C ILE A 3 4.12 -0.78 -14.35
N ILE A 4 3.44 -0.32 -15.40
CA ILE A 4 2.39 -1.07 -16.08
C ILE A 4 2.85 -1.31 -17.53
N GLU A 5 2.96 -2.58 -17.91
CA GLU A 5 3.18 -2.94 -19.32
C GLU A 5 1.96 -2.53 -20.14
N ASN A 6 2.17 -1.95 -21.29
CA ASN A 6 1.11 -1.40 -22.17
C ASN A 6 0.21 -0.36 -21.44
N HIS A 7 0.80 0.54 -20.69
CA HIS A 7 0.15 1.58 -19.90
C HIS A 7 -0.99 2.29 -20.67
N ASP A 8 -0.68 2.86 -21.83
CA ASP A 8 -1.66 3.64 -22.62
C ASP A 8 -2.85 2.80 -23.08
N ALA A 9 -2.60 1.57 -23.51
CA ALA A 9 -3.67 0.65 -23.89
C ALA A 9 -4.53 0.22 -22.69
N TRP A 10 -3.92 0.08 -21.52
CA TRP A 10 -4.64 -0.20 -20.29
C TRP A 10 -5.54 0.99 -19.91
N VAL A 11 -5.00 2.23 -19.93
CA VAL A 11 -5.75 3.46 -19.64
C VAL A 11 -6.93 3.63 -20.59
N GLU A 12 -6.73 3.42 -21.89
CA GLU A 12 -7.79 3.48 -22.87
C GLU A 12 -8.91 2.49 -22.56
N THR A 13 -8.55 1.22 -22.31
CA THR A 13 -9.53 0.16 -22.00
C THR A 13 -10.29 0.44 -20.71
N TYR A 14 -9.58 0.86 -19.64
CA TYR A 14 -10.18 1.22 -18.35
C TYR A 14 -11.17 2.37 -18.50
N THR A 15 -10.77 3.42 -19.21
CA THR A 15 -11.56 4.64 -19.39
C THR A 15 -12.83 4.37 -20.24
N GLN A 16 -12.69 3.60 -21.32
CA GLN A 16 -13.80 3.35 -22.24
C GLN A 16 -14.82 2.31 -21.72
N ASN A 17 -14.40 1.43 -20.79
CA ASN A 17 -15.26 0.36 -20.29
C ASN A 17 -15.70 0.61 -18.83
N TRP A 18 -14.86 0.29 -17.87
CA TRP A 18 -15.23 0.31 -16.44
C TRP A 18 -15.56 1.72 -15.95
N LEU A 19 -14.68 2.70 -16.23
CA LEU A 19 -14.88 4.08 -15.80
C LEU A 19 -16.05 4.74 -16.51
N ALA A 20 -16.23 4.49 -17.82
CA ALA A 20 -17.38 5.01 -18.56
C ALA A 20 -18.70 4.50 -17.98
N HIS A 21 -18.78 3.20 -17.65
CA HIS A 21 -19.97 2.62 -17.01
C HIS A 21 -20.24 3.28 -15.64
N TYR A 22 -19.19 3.41 -14.79
CA TYR A 22 -19.32 4.06 -13.50
C TYR A 22 -19.80 5.51 -13.62
N ASN A 23 -19.22 6.28 -14.54
CA ASN A 23 -19.62 7.68 -14.78
C ASN A 23 -21.07 7.83 -15.26
N GLU A 24 -21.61 6.83 -15.97
CA GLU A 24 -22.99 6.82 -16.47
C GLU A 24 -23.99 6.38 -15.40
N THR A 25 -23.64 5.38 -14.57
CA THR A 25 -24.59 4.70 -13.68
C THR A 25 -24.36 4.98 -12.19
N GLY A 26 -23.17 5.40 -11.80
CA GLY A 26 -22.73 5.46 -10.39
C GLY A 26 -22.50 4.10 -9.75
N GLU A 27 -22.46 3.01 -10.53
CA GLU A 27 -22.29 1.66 -10.02
C GLU A 27 -21.04 0.99 -10.59
N THR A 28 -20.34 0.23 -9.74
CA THR A 28 -19.19 -0.56 -10.18
C THR A 28 -19.64 -1.82 -10.94
N LYS A 29 -18.94 -2.15 -12.02
CA LYS A 29 -19.17 -3.39 -12.79
C LYS A 29 -17.86 -4.09 -13.11
N TRP A 30 -17.47 -5.02 -12.26
CA TRP A 30 -16.15 -5.66 -12.33
C TRP A 30 -15.93 -6.54 -13.56
N ASP A 31 -16.98 -7.01 -14.21
CA ASP A 31 -16.90 -7.73 -15.50
C ASP A 31 -16.33 -6.85 -16.62
N LEU A 32 -16.42 -5.52 -16.48
CA LEU A 32 -15.85 -4.56 -17.43
C LEU A 32 -14.41 -4.15 -17.06
N TYR A 33 -13.93 -4.57 -15.88
CA TYR A 33 -12.61 -4.18 -15.40
C TYR A 33 -11.52 -5.08 -16.00
N ASN A 34 -10.58 -4.46 -16.72
CA ASN A 34 -9.40 -5.14 -17.22
C ASN A 34 -8.25 -4.97 -16.23
N ARG A 35 -7.85 -6.05 -15.52
CA ARG A 35 -6.75 -6.00 -14.58
C ARG A 35 -5.43 -5.73 -15.30
N PRO A 36 -4.57 -4.83 -14.74
CA PRO A 36 -3.20 -4.73 -15.22
C PRO A 36 -2.51 -6.09 -15.10
N ASN A 37 -1.81 -6.50 -16.13
CA ASN A 37 -1.14 -7.81 -16.16
C ASN A 37 0.25 -7.68 -16.77
N ASN A 38 1.24 -7.43 -15.93
CA ASN A 38 2.63 -7.43 -16.34
C ASN A 38 3.10 -8.89 -16.57
N LYS A 39 3.78 -9.11 -17.68
CA LYS A 39 4.37 -10.41 -18.04
C LYS A 39 5.77 -10.55 -17.49
N THR A 40 6.41 -9.43 -17.15
CA THR A 40 7.76 -9.40 -16.59
C THR A 40 7.69 -8.85 -15.16
N ALA A 41 8.46 -9.47 -14.26
CA ALA A 41 8.68 -8.94 -12.92
C ALA A 41 10.04 -8.23 -12.86
N PRO A 42 10.12 -7.04 -12.25
CA PRO A 42 11.41 -6.42 -12.00
C PRO A 42 12.24 -7.31 -11.08
N SER A 43 13.53 -7.39 -11.37
CA SER A 43 14.49 -8.07 -10.50
C SER A 43 15.68 -7.15 -10.22
N GLY A 44 16.27 -7.27 -9.04
CA GLY A 44 17.41 -6.49 -8.60
C GLY A 44 18.43 -7.35 -7.87
N LYS A 45 19.50 -6.72 -7.40
CA LYS A 45 20.43 -7.40 -6.49
C LYS A 45 19.71 -7.71 -5.19
N ALA A 46 19.99 -8.90 -4.65
CA ALA A 46 19.62 -9.22 -3.28
C ALA A 46 20.22 -8.20 -2.30
N ILE A 47 19.46 -7.84 -1.28
CA ILE A 47 19.95 -6.99 -0.20
C ILE A 47 20.42 -7.87 0.96
N ASP A 48 21.46 -7.43 1.67
CA ASP A 48 21.84 -8.00 2.96
C ASP A 48 20.92 -7.41 4.03
N LEU A 49 19.97 -8.20 4.53
CA LEU A 49 19.00 -7.76 5.53
C LEU A 49 19.66 -7.27 6.81
N LYS A 50 20.81 -7.85 7.21
CA LYS A 50 21.56 -7.45 8.42
C LYS A 50 22.16 -6.05 8.33
N GLN A 51 22.30 -5.53 7.12
CA GLN A 51 22.78 -4.17 6.84
C GLN A 51 21.66 -3.24 6.38
N ALA A 52 20.48 -3.77 6.10
CA ALA A 52 19.40 -3.01 5.52
C ALA A 52 18.69 -2.13 6.56
N LYS A 53 18.28 -0.94 6.13
CA LYS A 53 17.24 -0.15 6.79
C LYS A 53 15.92 -0.43 6.06
N LEU A 54 15.01 -1.19 6.70
CA LEU A 54 13.75 -1.60 6.10
C LEU A 54 12.63 -0.61 6.37
N VAL A 55 11.87 -0.28 5.32
CA VAL A 55 10.55 0.32 5.45
C VAL A 55 9.49 -0.76 5.29
N MET A 56 8.51 -0.81 6.19
CA MET A 56 7.30 -1.61 6.01
C MET A 56 6.26 -0.77 5.28
N ILE A 57 5.59 -1.38 4.30
CA ILE A 57 4.53 -0.76 3.49
C ILE A 57 3.32 -1.68 3.53
N SER A 58 2.19 -1.21 4.05
CA SER A 58 0.97 -2.01 4.20
C SER A 58 -0.20 -1.41 3.43
N SER A 59 -0.98 -2.26 2.75
CA SER A 59 -2.21 -1.86 2.06
C SER A 59 -3.46 -1.85 2.96
N ALA A 60 -3.28 -1.98 4.27
CA ALA A 60 -4.37 -2.16 5.24
C ALA A 60 -5.30 -0.94 5.41
N GLY A 61 -4.99 0.22 4.85
CA GLY A 61 -5.73 1.45 5.12
C GLY A 61 -5.59 1.92 6.56
N ALA A 62 -4.44 1.64 7.20
CA ALA A 62 -4.14 2.02 8.57
C ALA A 62 -3.89 3.53 8.70
N TYR A 63 -4.42 4.15 9.76
CA TYR A 63 -4.23 5.56 10.05
C TYR A 63 -4.31 5.82 11.57
N LEU A 64 -3.93 7.04 12.00
CA LEU A 64 -4.01 7.50 13.38
C LEU A 64 -5.21 8.43 13.56
N PRO A 65 -6.33 7.99 14.18
CA PRO A 65 -7.55 8.81 14.31
C PRO A 65 -7.33 10.15 15.02
N ASP A 66 -6.39 10.21 15.94
CA ASP A 66 -6.12 11.41 16.73
C ASP A 66 -5.39 12.53 15.95
N SER A 67 -4.77 12.21 14.79
CA SER A 67 -3.88 13.13 14.08
C SER A 67 -3.91 13.05 12.55
N GLN A 68 -4.59 12.07 11.99
CA GLN A 68 -4.67 11.84 10.56
C GLN A 68 -6.13 11.70 10.12
N GLU A 69 -6.45 12.17 8.93
CA GLU A 69 -7.73 11.89 8.30
C GLU A 69 -7.80 10.42 7.88
N ALA A 70 -8.96 9.80 8.05
CA ALA A 70 -9.24 8.47 7.51
C ALA A 70 -9.08 8.47 5.98
N TYR A 71 -8.83 7.30 5.40
CA TYR A 71 -8.99 7.13 3.95
C TYR A 71 -10.47 7.19 3.58
N ASP A 72 -10.76 7.64 2.36
CA ASP A 72 -12.10 7.61 1.79
C ASP A 72 -12.44 6.18 1.32
N ALA A 73 -12.74 5.31 2.30
CA ALA A 73 -12.94 3.88 2.08
C ALA A 73 -14.25 3.55 1.35
N GLU A 74 -15.20 4.49 1.33
CA GLU A 74 -16.49 4.36 0.64
C GLU A 74 -16.42 4.88 -0.81
N ASN A 75 -15.29 5.45 -1.24
CA ASN A 75 -15.11 5.96 -2.58
C ASN A 75 -14.83 4.80 -3.55
N ASP A 76 -15.79 4.50 -4.40
CA ASP A 76 -15.66 3.47 -5.45
C ASP A 76 -14.52 3.71 -6.45
N LEU A 77 -14.01 4.95 -6.52
CA LEU A 77 -12.82 5.29 -7.32
C LEU A 77 -11.51 5.15 -6.55
N GLY A 78 -11.56 4.84 -5.24
CA GLY A 78 -10.41 4.63 -4.38
C GLY A 78 -9.83 5.91 -3.75
N ASP A 79 -8.88 5.71 -2.84
CA ASP A 79 -8.06 6.75 -2.21
C ASP A 79 -6.58 6.46 -2.51
N TYR A 80 -5.88 7.41 -3.14
CA TYR A 80 -4.50 7.25 -3.63
C TYR A 80 -3.45 7.90 -2.71
N THR A 81 -3.88 8.37 -1.54
CA THR A 81 -3.00 8.99 -0.55
C THR A 81 -2.28 7.94 0.32
N ILE A 82 -1.23 8.38 0.99
CA ILE A 82 -0.50 7.55 1.96
C ILE A 82 -0.55 8.16 3.36
N ARG A 83 -0.28 7.32 4.38
CA ARG A 83 -0.08 7.78 5.76
C ARG A 83 1.28 7.27 6.25
N LEU A 84 2.01 8.12 6.98
CA LEU A 84 3.22 7.76 7.69
C LEU A 84 2.85 7.56 9.16
N ILE A 85 3.17 6.40 9.70
CA ILE A 85 2.81 6.02 11.07
C ILE A 85 4.08 5.57 11.80
N PRO A 86 4.44 6.19 12.95
CA PRO A 86 5.63 5.81 13.69
C PRO A 86 5.64 4.32 14.05
N ASN A 87 6.75 3.63 13.80
CA ASN A 87 6.91 2.20 14.08
C ASN A 87 6.74 1.83 15.55
N GLY A 88 6.85 2.80 16.46
CA GLY A 88 6.60 2.63 17.90
C GLY A 88 5.16 2.86 18.33
N THR A 89 4.24 3.15 17.41
CA THR A 89 2.82 3.39 17.74
C THR A 89 2.20 2.18 18.42
N ALA A 90 1.49 2.42 19.54
CA ALA A 90 0.73 1.37 20.19
C ALA A 90 -0.44 0.93 19.30
N TYR A 91 -0.67 -0.38 19.20
CA TYR A 91 -1.63 -0.95 18.27
C TYR A 91 -3.08 -0.48 18.50
N ASP A 92 -3.45 -0.18 19.74
CA ASP A 92 -4.75 0.37 20.11
C ASP A 92 -4.99 1.80 19.64
N LYS A 93 -3.96 2.47 19.09
CA LYS A 93 -4.04 3.79 18.47
C LYS A 93 -4.17 3.76 16.97
N ILE A 94 -4.10 2.59 16.35
CA ILE A 94 -4.21 2.40 14.91
C ILE A 94 -5.65 2.00 14.57
N ALA A 95 -6.26 2.72 13.65
CA ALA A 95 -7.55 2.36 13.05
C ALA A 95 -7.37 2.00 11.56
N TYR A 96 -8.39 1.40 10.98
CA TYR A 96 -8.39 0.95 9.59
C TYR A 96 -9.59 1.55 8.85
N ALA A 97 -9.33 2.26 7.77
CA ALA A 97 -10.33 2.77 6.84
C ALA A 97 -10.18 2.04 5.50
N HIS A 98 -10.77 0.85 5.41
CA HIS A 98 -10.73 0.00 4.22
C HIS A 98 -11.89 -1.01 4.28
N THR A 99 -12.85 -0.93 3.37
CA THR A 99 -14.09 -1.73 3.42
C THR A 99 -14.04 -3.00 2.56
N HIS A 100 -12.91 -3.27 1.88
CA HIS A 100 -12.79 -4.34 0.88
C HIS A 100 -12.05 -5.59 1.39
N TYR A 101 -11.81 -5.72 2.71
CA TYR A 101 -11.33 -6.96 3.33
C TYR A 101 -12.00 -7.21 4.68
N ASP A 102 -11.97 -8.46 5.17
CA ASP A 102 -12.50 -8.82 6.48
C ASP A 102 -11.54 -8.40 7.61
N HIS A 103 -11.97 -7.51 8.46
CA HIS A 103 -11.20 -6.99 9.58
C HIS A 103 -11.07 -7.95 10.78
N THR A 104 -11.71 -9.12 10.75
CA THR A 104 -11.72 -10.05 11.90
C THR A 104 -10.31 -10.38 12.36
N ALA A 105 -9.43 -10.77 11.43
CA ALA A 105 -8.06 -11.16 11.77
C ALA A 105 -7.23 -9.99 12.32
N VAL A 106 -7.26 -8.83 11.67
CA VAL A 106 -6.49 -7.65 12.09
C VAL A 106 -7.01 -7.04 13.39
N ASN A 107 -8.29 -7.17 13.69
CA ASN A 107 -8.87 -6.76 14.97
C ASN A 107 -8.49 -7.70 16.13
N MET A 108 -8.19 -8.97 15.84
CA MET A 108 -7.68 -9.93 16.82
C MET A 108 -6.16 -9.77 17.05
N ASP A 109 -5.42 -9.55 15.97
CA ASP A 109 -3.98 -9.30 16.01
C ASP A 109 -3.58 -8.32 14.91
N THR A 110 -3.27 -7.10 15.30
CA THR A 110 -2.80 -6.04 14.41
C THR A 110 -1.58 -6.48 13.58
N GLN A 111 -0.75 -7.37 14.12
CA GLN A 111 0.47 -7.82 13.46
C GLN A 111 0.24 -8.66 12.20
N VAL A 112 -1.00 -9.09 11.94
CA VAL A 112 -1.37 -9.73 10.65
C VAL A 112 -1.09 -8.78 9.47
N LEU A 113 -1.35 -7.48 9.64
CA LEU A 113 -1.18 -6.46 8.59
C LEU A 113 -0.13 -5.39 8.93
N ILE A 114 0.20 -5.23 10.24
CA ILE A 114 1.18 -4.25 10.74
C ILE A 114 2.18 -4.97 11.65
N PRO A 115 3.06 -5.85 11.11
CA PRO A 115 3.94 -6.70 11.91
C PRO A 115 5.14 -5.96 12.53
N THR A 116 4.97 -4.73 13.00
CA THR A 116 6.06 -3.92 13.55
C THR A 116 6.69 -4.51 14.81
N GLY A 117 5.93 -5.27 15.61
CA GLY A 117 6.46 -6.02 16.75
C GLY A 117 7.45 -7.08 16.30
N HIS A 118 7.03 -7.97 15.41
CA HIS A 118 7.89 -9.02 14.85
C HIS A 118 9.12 -8.45 14.15
N LEU A 119 8.98 -7.33 13.44
CA LEU A 119 10.12 -6.69 12.79
C LEU A 119 11.12 -6.13 13.81
N ARG A 120 10.66 -5.56 14.93
CA ARG A 120 11.55 -5.12 16.02
C ARG A 120 12.30 -6.30 16.67
N ASP A 121 11.61 -7.43 16.90
CA ASP A 121 12.25 -8.65 17.41
C ASP A 121 13.37 -9.12 16.47
N LEU A 122 13.17 -9.04 15.15
CA LEU A 122 14.18 -9.39 14.16
C LEU A 122 15.35 -8.40 14.13
N VAL A 123 15.11 -7.12 14.40
CA VAL A 123 16.19 -6.12 14.56
C VAL A 123 16.99 -6.42 15.83
N GLU A 124 16.34 -6.70 16.97
CA GLU A 124 17.00 -7.06 18.23
C GLU A 124 17.81 -8.35 18.10
N ALA A 125 17.34 -9.31 17.31
CA ALA A 125 18.06 -10.54 17.00
C ALA A 125 19.24 -10.35 16.01
N GLY A 126 19.38 -9.15 15.41
CA GLY A 126 20.41 -8.87 14.42
C GLY A 126 20.17 -9.52 13.05
N GLU A 127 18.95 -9.92 12.78
CA GLU A 127 18.56 -10.46 11.47
C GLU A 127 18.16 -9.37 10.46
N ILE A 128 17.75 -8.19 10.96
CA ILE A 128 17.51 -6.97 10.18
C ILE A 128 18.38 -5.87 10.79
N GLY A 129 19.00 -5.02 9.95
CA GLY A 129 19.88 -3.94 10.41
C GLY A 129 19.12 -2.89 11.20
N SER A 130 18.06 -2.33 10.67
CA SER A 130 17.17 -1.38 11.35
C SER A 130 15.84 -1.23 10.60
N LEU A 131 14.87 -0.58 11.24
CA LEU A 131 13.65 -0.09 10.58
C LEU A 131 13.75 1.42 10.32
N THR A 132 12.95 1.92 9.40
CA THR A 132 12.66 3.35 9.26
C THR A 132 11.95 3.89 10.51
N ASP A 133 11.86 5.21 10.67
CA ASP A 133 11.15 5.79 11.81
C ASP A 133 9.64 5.52 11.72
N ASP A 134 9.10 5.65 10.50
CA ASP A 134 7.70 5.38 10.19
C ASP A 134 7.55 4.21 9.23
N PHE A 135 6.46 3.47 9.34
CA PHE A 135 5.96 2.63 8.26
C PHE A 135 4.98 3.41 7.38
N ILE A 136 4.77 2.93 6.16
CA ILE A 136 3.90 3.55 5.18
C ILE A 136 2.61 2.73 5.08
N SER A 137 1.47 3.38 5.20
CA SER A 137 0.16 2.80 4.95
C SER A 137 -0.50 3.44 3.73
N PHE A 138 -1.27 2.65 2.99
CA PHE A 138 -2.19 3.11 1.96
C PHE A 138 -3.43 2.22 1.97
N MET A 139 -4.51 2.65 1.33
CA MET A 139 -5.71 1.82 1.14
C MET A 139 -5.54 0.97 -0.12
N GLY A 140 -5.66 -0.36 0.01
CA GLY A 140 -5.40 -1.31 -1.08
C GLY A 140 -6.41 -1.27 -2.23
N TYR A 141 -7.61 -0.71 -2.01
CA TYR A 141 -8.61 -0.56 -3.04
C TYR A 141 -8.35 0.68 -3.88
N GLN A 142 -7.73 0.49 -5.04
CA GLN A 142 -7.32 1.53 -5.98
C GLN A 142 -7.56 1.05 -7.42
N PRO A 143 -8.77 1.20 -7.97
CA PRO A 143 -9.13 0.63 -9.28
C PRO A 143 -8.39 1.30 -10.46
N ASN A 144 -7.96 2.56 -10.34
CA ASN A 144 -7.17 3.21 -11.39
C ASN A 144 -5.68 2.90 -11.24
N ALA A 145 -5.22 1.83 -11.88
CA ALA A 145 -3.82 1.40 -11.81
C ALA A 145 -2.83 2.44 -12.38
N ALA A 146 -3.24 3.27 -13.34
CA ALA A 146 -2.40 4.36 -13.83
C ALA A 146 -2.17 5.40 -12.72
N GLN A 147 -3.22 5.77 -11.99
CA GLN A 147 -3.11 6.70 -10.87
C GLN A 147 -2.27 6.12 -9.73
N VAL A 148 -2.35 4.80 -9.47
CA VAL A 148 -1.41 4.13 -8.55
C VAL A 148 0.03 4.34 -9.00
N ALA A 149 0.33 4.13 -10.29
CA ALA A 149 1.67 4.29 -10.83
C ALA A 149 2.17 5.74 -10.83
N GLU A 150 1.28 6.70 -10.99
CA GLU A 150 1.59 8.12 -11.13
C GLU A 150 1.57 8.90 -9.81
N GLU A 151 0.82 8.43 -8.80
CA GLU A 151 0.64 9.14 -7.53
C GLU A 151 1.09 8.30 -6.32
N THR A 152 0.45 7.14 -6.06
CA THR A 152 0.71 6.34 -4.85
C THR A 152 2.13 5.80 -4.83
N VAL A 153 2.61 5.21 -5.93
CA VAL A 153 3.96 4.63 -5.99
C VAL A 153 5.05 5.69 -5.86
N PRO A 154 5.01 6.85 -6.56
CA PRO A 154 5.98 7.92 -6.34
C PRO A 154 5.99 8.44 -4.90
N ALA A 155 4.81 8.65 -4.28
CA ALA A 155 4.71 9.09 -2.89
C ALA A 155 5.36 8.08 -1.91
N ILE A 156 5.11 6.78 -2.09
CA ILE A 156 5.75 5.71 -1.31
C ILE A 156 7.26 5.72 -1.49
N ILE A 157 7.74 5.83 -2.73
CA ILE A 157 9.19 5.86 -3.03
C ILE A 157 9.86 7.08 -2.40
N GLU A 158 9.24 8.25 -2.51
CA GLU A 158 9.77 9.49 -1.92
C GLU A 158 9.85 9.37 -0.40
N ALA A 159 8.76 8.95 0.25
CA ALA A 159 8.71 8.76 1.69
C ALA A 159 9.72 7.71 2.19
N SER A 160 9.90 6.62 1.44
CA SER A 160 10.91 5.59 1.76
C SER A 160 12.33 6.13 1.66
N LYS A 161 12.65 6.87 0.58
CA LYS A 161 13.97 7.49 0.39
C LYS A 161 14.27 8.57 1.42
N ALA A 162 13.28 9.39 1.76
CA ALA A 162 13.43 10.44 2.77
C ALA A 162 13.82 9.88 4.13
N GLN A 163 13.38 8.66 4.44
CA GLN A 163 13.72 7.94 5.67
C GLN A 163 15.04 7.12 5.55
N GLY A 164 15.70 7.15 4.39
CA GLY A 164 16.94 6.41 4.14
C GLY A 164 16.75 4.90 4.02
N ALA A 165 15.56 4.43 3.63
CA ALA A 165 15.30 3.01 3.43
C ALA A 165 16.18 2.43 2.31
N THR A 166 16.74 1.25 2.53
CA THR A 166 17.54 0.48 1.56
C THR A 166 16.84 -0.80 1.12
N GLY A 167 15.72 -1.14 1.76
CA GLY A 167 14.84 -2.25 1.42
C GLY A 167 13.42 -1.98 1.87
N ALA A 168 12.46 -2.72 1.31
CA ALA A 168 11.06 -2.61 1.66
C ALA A 168 10.43 -3.99 1.90
N LEU A 169 9.55 -4.08 2.90
CA LEU A 169 8.65 -5.20 3.11
C LEU A 169 7.23 -4.76 2.73
N LEU A 170 6.63 -5.46 1.77
CA LEU A 170 5.24 -5.22 1.37
C LEU A 170 4.31 -6.19 2.10
N VAL A 171 3.30 -5.66 2.77
CA VAL A 171 2.29 -6.43 3.52
C VAL A 171 0.92 -6.13 2.91
N PRO A 172 0.41 -7.02 2.03
CA PRO A 172 -0.92 -6.85 1.44
C PRO A 172 -2.03 -7.23 2.42
N SER A 173 -3.16 -6.52 2.35
CA SER A 173 -4.42 -6.87 2.99
C SER A 173 -5.29 -7.73 2.10
#